data_d1c2119782bc9dd5465f76220da5804b
#
_entry.id   d1c2119782bc9dd5465f76220da5804b
#
_cell.length_a   1.000
_cell.length_b   1.000
_cell.length_c   1.000
_cell.angle_alpha   90.00
_cell.angle_beta   90.00
_cell.angle_gamma   90.00
#
_symmetry.space_group_name_H-M   'P 1'
#
loop_
_entity.id
_entity.type
_entity.pdbx_description
1 polymer ?
#
loop_
_entity_poly.entity_id
_entity_poly.type
_entity_poly.pdbx_seq_one_letter_code
_entity_poly.pdbx_strand_id
1 'polypeptide(L)'
;MDSRLAARVVANKVLMVAFHFPPQRGSSGIQRTLKFAQYLPASGWQPLVLTAHPRAHADTAPLLPGSLPQGLVVRRAFALDTSRHLAIKGRYTRLLALPDRWVTWCLGAVPAGLSMIRQYRPALLWSTYPIASAHLIALMLHKLTGLPWVADLRDPMLDAVYPADRLSRRVAGWIEARTIRAAARVVCTTPGALRHYRQLFKDVPAERFCLIENGYDDEDFDAAEADARAVVKPSCGPLTMLHSGIVYPLERDPRPLFAALAALLADGSLTPARFQLVLRAPVHEAFLAELIDRYDIGSLVTIAPPLPYRAALAEMLGADALLLLQAANCNEQVPAKLYEYLRANKPLLALTDPQGDTWTAVRAAGIDTLAPLDDAAAIEAALRTFVAQAEAGTAPLAPAPVRRSHARSARTLQLAALFDAVVAETRQAPKSSKAP
;
A
#
# COMPACT_ATOMS: atom_id res chain seq x y z
N MET A 1 -9.15 16.99 -45.79
CA MET A 1 -7.93 16.28 -46.16
C MET A 1 -6.89 16.78 -45.13
N ASP A 2 -6.56 16.09 -44.10
CA ASP A 2 -5.99 14.77 -43.95
C ASP A 2 -6.34 14.16 -42.56
N SER A 3 -7.20 13.17 -42.58
CA SER A 3 -7.55 12.37 -41.39
C SER A 3 -6.94 10.95 -41.46
N ARG A 4 -5.75 10.83 -42.01
CA ARG A 4 -5.05 9.54 -42.12
C ARG A 4 -3.63 9.71 -41.66
N LEU A 5 -3.38 9.27 -40.39
CA LEU A 5 -2.12 8.73 -39.87
C LEU A 5 -2.04 8.88 -38.35
N ALA A 6 -3.11 8.57 -37.65
CA ALA A 6 -2.89 8.06 -36.28
C ALA A 6 -2.50 6.59 -36.49
N ALA A 7 -1.22 6.34 -36.67
CA ALA A 7 -0.66 4.99 -36.58
C ALA A 7 -1.14 4.43 -35.23
N ARG A 8 -1.98 3.39 -35.24
CA ARG A 8 -2.33 2.60 -34.10
C ARG A 8 -0.99 2.08 -33.54
N VAL A 9 -0.40 2.80 -32.62
CA VAL A 9 0.68 2.25 -31.80
C VAL A 9 0.08 1.00 -31.17
N VAL A 10 0.55 -0.17 -31.62
CA VAL A 10 0.11 -1.45 -31.06
C VAL A 10 0.55 -1.43 -29.61
N ALA A 11 -0.36 -1.11 -28.71
CA ALA A 11 -0.07 -1.02 -27.29
C ALA A 11 0.51 -2.37 -26.82
N ASN A 12 1.67 -2.32 -26.18
CA ASN A 12 2.23 -3.50 -25.53
C ASN A 12 1.24 -3.99 -24.47
N LYS A 13 1.16 -5.30 -24.25
CA LYS A 13 0.25 -5.89 -23.26
C LYS A 13 1.03 -6.44 -22.08
N VAL A 14 0.51 -6.27 -20.87
CA VAL A 14 1.05 -6.86 -19.64
C VAL A 14 0.00 -7.77 -19.00
N LEU A 15 0.38 -9.00 -18.65
CA LEU A 15 -0.47 -9.89 -17.84
C LEU A 15 -0.16 -9.65 -16.36
N MET A 16 -1.13 -9.05 -15.67
CA MET A 16 -1.05 -8.68 -14.25
C MET A 16 -1.69 -9.78 -13.39
N VAL A 17 -0.88 -10.48 -12.58
CA VAL A 17 -1.32 -11.51 -11.65
C VAL A 17 -1.46 -10.89 -10.27
N ALA A 18 -2.69 -10.66 -9.83
CA ALA A 18 -2.98 -10.01 -8.55
C ALA A 18 -4.17 -10.67 -7.86
N PHE A 19 -3.99 -11.06 -6.59
CA PHE A 19 -5.08 -11.60 -5.77
C PHE A 19 -6.05 -10.49 -5.35
N HIS A 20 -5.50 -9.38 -4.84
CA HIS A 20 -6.27 -8.23 -4.39
C HIS A 20 -6.73 -7.39 -5.58
N PHE A 21 -7.99 -7.55 -5.95
CA PHE A 21 -8.64 -6.83 -7.03
C PHE A 21 -10.16 -6.74 -6.78
N PRO A 22 -10.87 -5.68 -7.25
CA PRO A 22 -12.32 -5.62 -7.12
C PRO A 22 -13.02 -6.87 -7.68
N PRO A 23 -14.08 -7.40 -7.03
CA PRO A 23 -14.96 -6.78 -6.04
C PRO A 23 -14.52 -6.94 -4.57
N GLN A 24 -13.32 -7.41 -4.28
CA GLN A 24 -12.80 -7.49 -2.92
C GLN A 24 -12.81 -6.12 -2.24
N ARG A 25 -13.05 -6.09 -0.91
CA ARG A 25 -12.98 -4.91 -0.05
C ARG A 25 -11.89 -5.07 1.02
N GLY A 26 -11.59 -3.97 1.73
CA GLY A 26 -10.80 -3.99 2.96
C GLY A 26 -9.28 -4.20 2.79
N SER A 27 -8.73 -4.11 1.57
CA SER A 27 -7.28 -4.26 1.35
C SER A 27 -6.70 -3.06 0.60
N SER A 28 -5.66 -2.45 1.16
CA SER A 28 -4.87 -1.39 0.49
C SER A 28 -4.22 -1.87 -0.81
N GLY A 29 -4.00 -3.19 -0.93
CA GLY A 29 -3.44 -3.82 -2.12
C GLY A 29 -4.30 -3.70 -3.37
N ILE A 30 -5.61 -3.53 -3.21
CA ILE A 30 -6.56 -3.35 -4.30
C ILE A 30 -6.21 -2.08 -5.08
N GLN A 31 -5.97 -0.98 -4.39
CA GLN A 31 -5.74 0.33 -5.01
C GLN A 31 -4.49 0.33 -5.91
N ARG A 32 -3.39 -0.31 -5.48
CA ARG A 32 -2.15 -0.36 -6.29
C ARG A 32 -2.38 -1.06 -7.63
N THR A 33 -3.00 -2.23 -7.62
CA THR A 33 -3.27 -3.00 -8.86
C THR A 33 -4.31 -2.29 -9.73
N LEU A 34 -5.41 -1.83 -9.12
CA LEU A 34 -6.49 -1.16 -9.85
C LEU A 34 -6.01 0.11 -10.55
N LYS A 35 -5.27 0.97 -9.83
CA LYS A 35 -4.81 2.24 -10.38
C LYS A 35 -3.68 2.07 -11.40
N PHE A 36 -2.81 1.08 -11.24
CA PHE A 36 -1.89 0.70 -12.34
C PHE A 36 -2.67 0.25 -13.57
N ALA A 37 -3.69 -0.61 -13.41
CA ALA A 37 -4.52 -1.03 -14.54
C ALA A 37 -5.31 0.13 -15.18
N GLN A 38 -5.65 1.16 -14.40
CA GLN A 38 -6.35 2.36 -14.86
C GLN A 38 -5.44 3.29 -15.68
N TYR A 39 -4.20 3.53 -15.21
CA TYR A 39 -3.32 4.54 -15.80
C TYR A 39 -2.34 4.00 -16.84
N LEU A 40 -2.01 2.71 -16.86
CA LEU A 40 -1.12 2.09 -17.84
C LEU A 40 -1.52 2.35 -19.31
N PRO A 41 -2.83 2.37 -19.70
CA PRO A 41 -3.21 2.65 -21.08
C PRO A 41 -2.72 4.00 -21.61
N ALA A 42 -2.69 5.03 -20.76
CA ALA A 42 -2.16 6.34 -21.13
C ALA A 42 -0.64 6.33 -21.43
N SER A 43 0.07 5.29 -20.96
CA SER A 43 1.50 5.07 -21.22
C SER A 43 1.77 4.01 -22.30
N GLY A 44 0.76 3.66 -23.13
CA GLY A 44 0.91 2.70 -24.23
C GLY A 44 0.92 1.23 -23.79
N TRP A 45 0.48 0.91 -22.57
CA TRP A 45 0.40 -0.45 -22.05
C TRP A 45 -1.04 -0.88 -21.81
N GLN A 46 -1.46 -1.99 -22.43
CA GLN A 46 -2.78 -2.58 -22.18
C GLN A 46 -2.68 -3.63 -21.06
N PRO A 47 -3.26 -3.38 -19.87
CA PRO A 47 -3.30 -4.35 -18.79
C PRO A 47 -4.31 -5.46 -19.07
N LEU A 48 -3.94 -6.69 -18.70
CA LEU A 48 -4.78 -7.88 -18.68
C LEU A 48 -4.70 -8.43 -17.24
N VAL A 49 -5.80 -8.43 -16.51
CA VAL A 49 -5.79 -8.81 -15.08
C VAL A 49 -6.22 -10.27 -14.93
N LEU A 50 -5.37 -11.06 -14.30
CA LEU A 50 -5.66 -12.42 -13.82
C LEU A 50 -5.77 -12.36 -12.29
N THR A 51 -6.98 -12.58 -11.78
CA THR A 51 -7.28 -12.50 -10.33
C THR A 51 -8.06 -13.72 -9.84
N ALA A 52 -8.25 -13.83 -8.53
CA ALA A 52 -9.02 -14.90 -7.92
C ALA A 52 -10.54 -14.70 -8.13
N HIS A 53 -11.27 -15.81 -8.16
CA HIS A 53 -12.74 -15.77 -8.18
C HIS A 53 -13.27 -15.12 -6.88
N PRO A 54 -14.31 -14.28 -6.91
CA PRO A 54 -14.83 -13.56 -5.75
C PRO A 54 -15.14 -14.43 -4.52
N ARG A 55 -15.50 -15.71 -4.73
CA ARG A 55 -15.74 -16.68 -3.64
C ARG A 55 -14.55 -16.83 -2.69
N ALA A 56 -13.34 -16.60 -3.16
CA ALA A 56 -12.14 -16.74 -2.34
C ALA A 56 -11.97 -15.58 -1.33
N HIS A 57 -12.68 -14.48 -1.51
CA HIS A 57 -12.62 -13.32 -0.63
C HIS A 57 -13.67 -13.42 0.48
N ALA A 58 -13.32 -13.00 1.68
CA ALA A 58 -14.26 -12.96 2.81
C ALA A 58 -15.24 -11.80 2.69
N ASP A 59 -14.77 -10.67 2.19
CA ASP A 59 -15.55 -9.45 2.00
C ASP A 59 -15.50 -8.98 0.55
N THR A 60 -16.68 -8.81 -0.05
CA THR A 60 -16.85 -8.33 -1.42
C THR A 60 -18.00 -7.32 -1.50
N ALA A 61 -17.90 -6.38 -2.44
CA ALA A 61 -19.00 -5.47 -2.77
C ALA A 61 -19.46 -5.70 -4.21
N PRO A 62 -20.72 -5.40 -4.54
CA PRO A 62 -21.14 -5.33 -5.93
C PRO A 62 -20.24 -4.38 -6.73
N LEU A 63 -19.85 -4.79 -7.94
CA LEU A 63 -19.18 -3.89 -8.86
C LEU A 63 -20.19 -2.88 -9.39
N LEU A 64 -20.00 -1.63 -9.04
CA LEU A 64 -20.80 -0.55 -9.59
C LEU A 64 -20.39 -0.27 -11.05
N PRO A 65 -21.31 0.17 -11.92
CA PRO A 65 -20.97 0.65 -13.24
C PRO A 65 -19.86 1.71 -13.15
N GLY A 66 -18.80 1.58 -13.94
CA GLY A 66 -17.66 2.50 -13.91
C GLY A 66 -16.59 2.24 -12.85
N SER A 67 -16.78 1.27 -11.94
CA SER A 67 -15.77 0.93 -10.92
C SER A 67 -14.50 0.26 -11.47
N LEU A 68 -14.52 -0.19 -12.72
CA LEU A 68 -13.36 -0.70 -13.44
C LEU A 68 -13.11 0.13 -14.70
N PRO A 69 -11.85 0.28 -15.11
CA PRO A 69 -11.50 0.94 -16.37
C PRO A 69 -12.24 0.32 -17.56
N GLN A 70 -12.74 1.16 -18.46
CA GLN A 70 -13.46 0.71 -19.64
C GLN A 70 -12.55 -0.16 -20.54
N GLY A 71 -13.04 -1.31 -20.97
CA GLY A 71 -12.30 -2.23 -21.83
C GLY A 71 -11.22 -3.06 -21.13
N LEU A 72 -11.12 -2.97 -19.79
CA LEU A 72 -10.17 -3.78 -19.01
C LEU A 72 -10.55 -5.26 -19.06
N VAL A 73 -9.64 -6.10 -19.55
CA VAL A 73 -9.81 -7.57 -19.56
C VAL A 73 -9.49 -8.11 -18.17
N VAL A 74 -10.49 -8.67 -17.48
CA VAL A 74 -10.33 -9.29 -16.18
C VAL A 74 -10.75 -10.76 -16.22
N ARG A 75 -9.80 -11.66 -15.96
CA ARG A 75 -10.07 -13.11 -15.83
C ARG A 75 -10.04 -13.49 -14.36
N ARG A 76 -11.18 -13.96 -13.85
CA ARG A 76 -11.34 -14.48 -12.49
C ARG A 76 -11.19 -15.99 -12.49
N ALA A 77 -10.05 -16.49 -12.01
CA ALA A 77 -9.73 -17.89 -12.00
C ALA A 77 -10.27 -18.58 -10.73
N PHE A 78 -10.55 -19.87 -10.83
CA PHE A 78 -10.93 -20.68 -9.67
C PHE A 78 -9.97 -20.49 -8.52
N ALA A 79 -10.50 -20.26 -7.32
CA ALA A 79 -9.78 -20.14 -6.08
C ALA A 79 -10.72 -20.45 -4.92
N LEU A 80 -10.20 -21.08 -3.88
CA LEU A 80 -10.87 -21.33 -2.61
C LEU A 80 -10.04 -20.74 -1.48
N ASP A 81 -10.71 -20.28 -0.45
CA ASP A 81 -10.10 -20.01 0.84
C ASP A 81 -10.11 -21.30 1.66
N THR A 82 -8.95 -21.85 1.97
CA THR A 82 -8.82 -23.12 2.68
C THR A 82 -9.57 -23.12 4.01
N SER A 83 -9.49 -22.01 4.76
CA SER A 83 -10.13 -21.91 6.07
C SER A 83 -11.66 -21.88 6.00
N ARG A 84 -12.24 -21.40 4.89
CA ARG A 84 -13.69 -21.28 4.71
C ARG A 84 -14.31 -22.44 3.94
N HIS A 85 -13.58 -23.01 2.97
CA HIS A 85 -14.13 -23.96 2.02
C HIS A 85 -13.63 -25.40 2.19
N LEU A 86 -12.46 -25.57 2.82
CA LEU A 86 -11.82 -26.88 2.99
C LEU A 86 -11.67 -27.28 4.47
N ALA A 87 -12.15 -26.45 5.39
CA ALA A 87 -12.17 -26.76 6.80
C ALA A 87 -13.31 -27.74 7.15
N ILE A 88 -12.99 -28.78 7.91
CA ILE A 88 -13.95 -29.72 8.50
C ILE A 88 -13.98 -29.43 10.00
N LYS A 89 -15.16 -29.06 10.54
CA LYS A 89 -15.33 -28.64 11.95
C LYS A 89 -14.34 -27.56 12.39
N GLY A 90 -14.08 -26.56 11.50
CA GLY A 90 -13.17 -25.44 11.76
C GLY A 90 -11.67 -25.81 11.68
N ARG A 91 -11.31 -27.03 11.31
CA ARG A 91 -9.93 -27.50 11.15
C ARG A 91 -9.63 -27.85 9.70
N TYR A 92 -8.44 -27.52 9.23
CA TYR A 92 -7.94 -27.87 7.90
C TYR A 92 -6.48 -28.30 7.95
N THR A 93 -6.06 -29.11 6.98
CA THR A 93 -4.68 -29.52 6.85
C THR A 93 -3.81 -28.34 6.46
N ARG A 94 -2.79 -28.05 7.26
CA ARG A 94 -1.86 -26.94 7.06
C ARG A 94 -1.22 -26.91 5.67
N LEU A 95 -0.93 -28.08 5.10
CA LEU A 95 -0.38 -28.21 3.75
C LEU A 95 -1.27 -27.55 2.67
N LEU A 96 -2.60 -27.55 2.87
CA LEU A 96 -3.55 -26.91 1.97
C LEU A 96 -3.58 -25.37 2.10
N ALA A 97 -2.83 -24.82 3.05
CA ALA A 97 -2.68 -23.38 3.28
C ALA A 97 -1.23 -22.89 3.10
N LEU A 98 -0.42 -23.61 2.35
CA LEU A 98 0.95 -23.23 2.01
C LEU A 98 1.08 -22.93 0.50
N PRO A 99 1.63 -21.78 0.14
CA PRO A 99 2.26 -20.70 0.95
C PRO A 99 1.27 -19.82 1.70
N ASP A 100 0.01 -19.82 1.26
CA ASP A 100 -1.10 -19.07 1.84
C ASP A 100 -2.40 -19.87 1.68
N ARG A 101 -3.46 -19.47 2.38
CA ARG A 101 -4.77 -20.18 2.38
C ARG A 101 -5.50 -20.15 1.04
N TRP A 102 -4.97 -19.48 0.04
CA TRP A 102 -5.52 -19.39 -1.31
C TRP A 102 -4.69 -20.14 -2.36
N VAL A 103 -3.79 -21.03 -1.95
CA VAL A 103 -2.92 -21.78 -2.87
C VAL A 103 -3.68 -22.53 -3.96
N THR A 104 -4.93 -22.94 -3.72
CA THR A 104 -5.82 -23.53 -4.73
C THR A 104 -6.02 -22.62 -5.95
N TRP A 105 -5.79 -21.31 -5.82
CA TRP A 105 -5.80 -20.37 -6.94
C TRP A 105 -4.79 -20.74 -8.01
N CYS A 106 -3.66 -21.34 -7.67
CA CYS A 106 -2.67 -21.80 -8.65
C CYS A 106 -3.27 -22.80 -9.65
N LEU A 107 -4.17 -23.68 -9.20
CA LEU A 107 -4.83 -24.68 -10.06
C LEU A 107 -5.72 -24.04 -11.13
N GLY A 108 -6.39 -22.93 -10.80
CA GLY A 108 -7.22 -22.20 -11.74
C GLY A 108 -6.45 -21.16 -12.54
N ALA A 109 -5.53 -20.46 -11.91
CA ALA A 109 -4.86 -19.30 -12.51
C ALA A 109 -3.78 -19.69 -13.52
N VAL A 110 -3.05 -20.78 -13.33
CA VAL A 110 -2.02 -21.19 -14.29
C VAL A 110 -2.62 -21.56 -15.65
N PRO A 111 -3.63 -22.43 -15.77
CA PRO A 111 -4.26 -22.73 -17.07
C PRO A 111 -4.98 -21.48 -17.64
N ALA A 112 -5.64 -20.68 -16.81
CA ALA A 112 -6.27 -19.44 -17.24
C ALA A 112 -5.23 -18.44 -17.80
N GLY A 113 -4.10 -18.28 -17.12
CA GLY A 113 -2.98 -17.44 -17.54
C GLY A 113 -2.37 -17.90 -18.85
N LEU A 114 -2.15 -19.21 -19.05
CA LEU A 114 -1.67 -19.76 -20.30
C LEU A 114 -2.66 -19.49 -21.46
N SER A 115 -3.96 -19.61 -21.19
CA SER A 115 -5.01 -19.28 -22.16
C SER A 115 -4.95 -17.79 -22.53
N MET A 116 -4.83 -16.89 -21.54
CA MET A 116 -4.70 -15.46 -21.78
C MET A 116 -3.42 -15.12 -22.57
N ILE A 117 -2.30 -15.77 -22.26
CA ILE A 117 -1.03 -15.56 -22.97
C ILE A 117 -1.16 -15.97 -24.44
N ARG A 118 -1.79 -17.11 -24.74
CA ARG A 118 -2.03 -17.55 -26.12
C ARG A 118 -2.96 -16.59 -26.87
N GLN A 119 -4.03 -16.13 -26.22
CA GLN A 119 -5.06 -15.29 -26.82
C GLN A 119 -4.59 -13.85 -27.04
N TYR A 120 -3.98 -13.24 -26.02
CA TYR A 120 -3.69 -11.80 -26.02
C TYR A 120 -2.24 -11.47 -26.32
N ARG A 121 -1.32 -12.44 -26.22
CA ARG A 121 0.14 -12.31 -26.46
C ARG A 121 0.77 -11.13 -25.70
N PRO A 122 0.70 -11.11 -24.35
CA PRO A 122 1.35 -10.07 -23.57
C PRO A 122 2.87 -10.09 -23.79
N ALA A 123 3.50 -8.92 -23.69
CA ALA A 123 4.94 -8.77 -23.83
C ALA A 123 5.69 -9.16 -22.55
N LEU A 124 5.03 -9.06 -21.37
CA LEU A 124 5.60 -9.43 -20.07
C LEU A 124 4.52 -9.81 -19.04
N LEU A 125 4.98 -10.40 -17.94
CA LEU A 125 4.20 -10.70 -16.75
C LEU A 125 4.50 -9.66 -15.67
N TRP A 126 3.49 -9.28 -14.89
CA TRP A 126 3.64 -8.56 -13.64
C TRP A 126 2.87 -9.30 -12.54
N SER A 127 3.43 -9.42 -11.34
CA SER A 127 2.72 -10.00 -10.19
C SER A 127 2.99 -9.22 -8.94
N THR A 128 2.03 -9.19 -8.01
CA THR A 128 2.13 -8.40 -6.78
C THR A 128 1.81 -9.21 -5.53
N TYR A 129 2.60 -8.99 -4.47
CA TYR A 129 2.37 -9.43 -3.09
C TYR A 129 1.28 -8.54 -2.42
N PRO A 130 0.58 -8.89 -1.30
CA PRO A 130 1.06 -9.78 -0.24
C PRO A 130 0.59 -11.25 -0.30
N ILE A 131 0.01 -11.72 -1.36
CA ILE A 131 -0.38 -13.12 -1.48
C ILE A 131 0.70 -13.88 -2.26
N ALA A 132 1.44 -14.75 -1.57
CA ALA A 132 2.59 -15.46 -2.13
C ALA A 132 2.22 -16.34 -3.33
N SER A 133 1.00 -16.87 -3.36
CA SER A 133 0.45 -17.63 -4.51
C SER A 133 0.46 -16.81 -5.80
N ALA A 134 0.37 -15.47 -5.77
CA ALA A 134 0.46 -14.63 -6.96
C ALA A 134 1.84 -14.74 -7.64
N HIS A 135 2.92 -14.69 -6.85
CA HIS A 135 4.27 -14.87 -7.36
C HIS A 135 4.55 -16.30 -7.78
N LEU A 136 3.99 -17.30 -7.08
CA LEU A 136 4.09 -18.69 -7.49
C LEU A 136 3.42 -18.95 -8.85
N ILE A 137 2.24 -18.38 -9.10
CA ILE A 137 1.55 -18.42 -10.40
C ILE A 137 2.42 -17.77 -11.48
N ALA A 138 2.93 -16.56 -11.21
CA ALA A 138 3.77 -15.84 -12.16
C ALA A 138 5.08 -16.59 -12.47
N LEU A 139 5.72 -17.21 -11.45
CA LEU A 139 6.89 -18.05 -11.62
C LEU A 139 6.59 -19.26 -12.54
N MET A 140 5.44 -19.91 -12.34
CA MET A 140 5.01 -21.03 -13.19
C MET A 140 4.76 -20.57 -14.64
N LEU A 141 4.03 -19.46 -14.83
CA LEU A 141 3.77 -18.90 -16.15
C LEU A 141 5.07 -18.46 -16.83
N HIS A 142 5.98 -17.79 -16.13
CA HIS A 142 7.32 -17.43 -16.64
C HIS A 142 8.09 -18.65 -17.13
N LYS A 143 8.17 -19.69 -16.32
CA LYS A 143 8.89 -20.94 -16.68
C LYS A 143 8.28 -21.65 -17.88
N LEU A 144 6.95 -21.66 -17.99
CA LEU A 144 6.23 -22.36 -19.07
C LEU A 144 6.25 -21.61 -20.40
N THR A 145 6.41 -20.28 -20.36
CA THR A 145 6.25 -19.43 -21.55
C THR A 145 7.51 -18.66 -21.96
N GLY A 146 8.47 -18.51 -21.05
CA GLY A 146 9.66 -17.69 -21.26
C GLY A 146 9.39 -16.17 -21.23
N LEU A 147 8.17 -15.73 -20.95
CA LEU A 147 7.86 -14.29 -20.87
C LEU A 147 8.66 -13.63 -19.75
N PRO A 148 9.25 -12.44 -19.99
CA PRO A 148 9.92 -11.69 -18.92
C PRO A 148 8.91 -11.33 -17.83
N TRP A 149 9.40 -11.24 -16.59
CA TRP A 149 8.55 -11.06 -15.42
C TRP A 149 9.06 -9.92 -14.54
N VAL A 150 8.15 -9.03 -14.14
CA VAL A 150 8.36 -7.99 -13.13
C VAL A 150 7.60 -8.40 -11.86
N ALA A 151 8.33 -8.57 -10.76
CA ALA A 151 7.76 -8.94 -9.46
C ALA A 151 7.66 -7.71 -8.54
N ASP A 152 6.45 -7.37 -8.10
CA ASP A 152 6.17 -6.25 -7.19
C ASP A 152 6.03 -6.80 -5.76
N LEU A 153 7.11 -6.72 -4.99
CA LEU A 153 7.18 -7.36 -3.67
C LEU A 153 6.47 -6.58 -2.57
N ARG A 154 6.17 -5.32 -2.76
CA ARG A 154 5.49 -4.44 -1.79
C ARG A 154 6.04 -4.53 -0.36
N ASP A 155 5.85 -5.68 0.30
CA ASP A 155 6.33 -5.98 1.64
C ASP A 155 7.21 -7.25 1.59
N PRO A 156 8.20 -7.44 2.48
CA PRO A 156 8.96 -8.68 2.59
C PRO A 156 8.05 -9.88 2.88
N MET A 157 8.34 -11.04 2.26
CA MET A 157 7.63 -12.28 2.59
C MET A 157 8.08 -12.85 3.93
N LEU A 158 9.26 -12.47 4.38
CA LEU A 158 9.87 -12.85 5.64
C LEU A 158 10.29 -11.60 6.40
N ASP A 159 9.85 -11.49 7.63
CA ASP A 159 10.39 -10.55 8.60
C ASP A 159 10.81 -11.25 9.91
N ALA A 160 11.14 -10.50 10.95
CA ALA A 160 11.57 -11.08 12.22
C ALA A 160 10.48 -11.95 12.88
N VAL A 161 9.20 -11.63 12.67
CA VAL A 161 8.05 -12.24 13.36
C VAL A 161 7.22 -13.11 12.44
N TYR A 162 7.10 -12.76 11.15
CA TYR A 162 6.21 -13.40 10.19
C TYR A 162 6.95 -14.10 9.05
N PRO A 163 6.50 -15.29 8.61
CA PRO A 163 5.54 -16.21 9.26
C PRO A 163 6.11 -16.80 10.56
N ALA A 164 5.25 -17.02 11.56
CA ALA A 164 5.68 -17.45 12.89
C ALA A 164 6.25 -18.89 12.92
N ASP A 165 5.83 -19.75 12.02
CA ASP A 165 6.21 -21.16 12.01
C ASP A 165 7.30 -21.50 10.98
N ARG A 166 8.13 -22.50 11.32
CA ARG A 166 9.30 -22.92 10.53
C ARG A 166 8.96 -23.39 9.10
N LEU A 167 7.83 -24.09 8.91
CA LEU A 167 7.47 -24.63 7.61
C LEU A 167 6.98 -23.51 6.68
N SER A 168 6.11 -22.64 7.16
CA SER A 168 5.66 -21.46 6.41
C SER A 168 6.84 -20.54 6.06
N ARG A 169 7.78 -20.31 7.01
CA ARG A 169 9.01 -19.56 6.73
C ARG A 169 9.86 -20.18 5.62
N ARG A 170 10.04 -21.52 5.63
CA ARG A 170 10.79 -22.20 4.56
C ARG A 170 10.13 -22.07 3.21
N VAL A 171 8.80 -22.24 3.16
CA VAL A 171 8.03 -22.15 1.90
C VAL A 171 8.02 -20.70 1.39
N ALA A 172 7.75 -19.72 2.25
CA ALA A 172 7.79 -18.31 1.89
C ALA A 172 9.19 -17.90 1.38
N GLY A 173 10.25 -18.26 2.11
CA GLY A 173 11.63 -17.97 1.71
C GLY A 173 12.04 -18.64 0.40
N TRP A 174 11.55 -19.86 0.16
CA TRP A 174 11.78 -20.52 -1.12
C TRP A 174 11.10 -19.78 -2.28
N ILE A 175 9.84 -19.35 -2.10
CA ILE A 175 9.11 -18.59 -3.12
C ILE A 175 9.78 -17.24 -3.35
N GLU A 176 10.10 -16.50 -2.29
CA GLU A 176 10.78 -15.21 -2.36
C GLU A 176 12.10 -15.32 -3.12
N ALA A 177 12.95 -16.27 -2.73
CA ALA A 177 14.24 -16.47 -3.39
C ALA A 177 14.10 -16.88 -4.87
N ARG A 178 13.10 -17.71 -5.21
CA ARG A 178 12.83 -18.08 -6.61
C ARG A 178 12.26 -16.93 -7.41
N THR A 179 11.40 -16.12 -6.80
CA THR A 179 10.84 -14.90 -7.41
C THR A 179 11.97 -13.93 -7.76
N ILE A 180 12.81 -13.60 -6.79
CA ILE A 180 13.89 -12.60 -6.94
C ILE A 180 14.90 -13.04 -7.99
N ARG A 181 15.28 -14.33 -8.01
CA ARG A 181 16.24 -14.84 -9.00
C ARG A 181 15.67 -15.00 -10.40
N ALA A 182 14.38 -15.27 -10.53
CA ALA A 182 13.73 -15.48 -11.83
C ALA A 182 13.17 -14.21 -12.47
N ALA A 183 12.73 -13.24 -11.69
CA ALA A 183 12.15 -12.01 -12.21
C ALA A 183 13.20 -11.14 -12.94
N ALA A 184 12.87 -10.57 -14.08
CA ALA A 184 13.72 -9.62 -14.80
C ALA A 184 13.94 -8.34 -13.98
N ARG A 185 12.90 -7.90 -13.25
CA ARG A 185 12.98 -6.79 -12.27
C ARG A 185 12.16 -7.13 -11.03
N VAL A 186 12.65 -6.64 -9.90
CA VAL A 186 12.03 -6.74 -8.58
C VAL A 186 11.72 -5.34 -8.09
N VAL A 187 10.45 -5.04 -7.90
CA VAL A 187 9.99 -3.73 -7.44
C VAL A 187 9.80 -3.76 -5.94
N CYS A 188 10.48 -2.86 -5.24
CA CYS A 188 10.30 -2.56 -3.82
C CYS A 188 9.51 -1.28 -3.65
N THR A 189 8.81 -1.12 -2.52
CA THR A 189 7.99 0.06 -2.24
C THR A 189 8.66 1.06 -1.30
N THR A 190 9.80 0.69 -0.71
CA THR A 190 10.55 1.54 0.21
C THR A 190 12.05 1.45 -0.04
N PRO A 191 12.81 2.51 0.28
CA PRO A 191 14.28 2.47 0.22
C PRO A 191 14.88 1.39 1.12
N GLY A 192 14.30 1.15 2.32
CA GLY A 192 14.74 0.11 3.25
C GLY A 192 14.59 -1.28 2.66
N ALA A 193 13.41 -1.61 2.13
CA ALA A 193 13.19 -2.89 1.46
C ALA A 193 14.15 -3.08 0.27
N LEU A 194 14.43 -2.01 -0.49
CA LEU A 194 15.41 -2.03 -1.57
C LEU A 194 16.83 -2.35 -1.06
N ARG A 195 17.26 -1.70 0.03
CA ARG A 195 18.57 -1.98 0.67
C ARG A 195 18.63 -3.40 1.21
N HIS A 196 17.57 -3.82 1.93
CA HIS A 196 17.43 -5.16 2.50
C HIS A 196 17.62 -6.26 1.44
N TYR A 197 16.85 -6.19 0.36
CA TYR A 197 16.93 -7.21 -0.70
C TYR A 197 18.26 -7.21 -1.44
N ARG A 198 18.87 -6.06 -1.70
CA ARG A 198 20.21 -5.98 -2.30
C ARG A 198 21.29 -6.59 -1.40
N GLN A 199 21.16 -6.46 -0.09
CA GLN A 199 22.07 -7.07 0.88
C GLN A 199 21.86 -8.58 1.02
N LEU A 200 20.59 -9.04 0.99
CA LEU A 200 20.22 -10.44 1.16
C LEU A 200 20.54 -11.28 -0.09
N PHE A 201 20.37 -10.72 -1.29
CA PHE A 201 20.55 -11.41 -2.58
C PHE A 201 21.73 -10.83 -3.37
N LYS A 202 22.95 -10.95 -2.81
CA LYS A 202 24.18 -10.46 -3.45
C LYS A 202 24.54 -11.17 -4.75
N ASP A 203 23.93 -12.33 -5.01
CA ASP A 203 24.04 -13.10 -6.25
C ASP A 203 23.13 -12.54 -7.38
N VAL A 204 22.27 -11.57 -7.08
CA VAL A 204 21.39 -10.91 -8.05
C VAL A 204 21.91 -9.48 -8.30
N PRO A 205 22.08 -9.08 -9.58
CA PRO A 205 22.53 -7.74 -9.93
C PRO A 205 21.68 -6.64 -9.28
N ALA A 206 22.32 -5.63 -8.69
CA ALA A 206 21.65 -4.59 -7.91
C ALA A 206 20.66 -3.75 -8.74
N GLU A 207 20.90 -3.60 -10.05
CA GLU A 207 20.05 -2.91 -11.02
C GLU A 207 18.72 -3.62 -11.31
N ARG A 208 18.60 -4.90 -10.93
CA ARG A 208 17.32 -5.62 -11.02
C ARG A 208 16.33 -5.19 -9.94
N PHE A 209 16.80 -4.62 -8.84
CA PHE A 209 15.95 -4.10 -7.78
C PHE A 209 15.63 -2.63 -8.03
N CYS A 210 14.34 -2.32 -8.17
CA CYS A 210 13.82 -1.02 -8.50
C CYS A 210 12.91 -0.48 -7.39
N LEU A 211 12.90 0.83 -7.17
CA LEU A 211 12.01 1.48 -6.23
C LEU A 211 10.83 2.08 -6.98
N ILE A 212 9.61 1.63 -6.66
CA ILE A 212 8.34 2.27 -7.06
C ILE A 212 7.47 2.31 -5.82
N GLU A 213 7.51 3.42 -5.12
CA GLU A 213 6.80 3.62 -3.86
C GLU A 213 5.28 3.51 -4.00
N ASN A 214 4.58 3.45 -2.88
CA ASN A 214 3.14 3.65 -2.82
C ASN A 214 2.78 5.10 -3.19
N GLY A 215 1.51 5.39 -3.28
CA GLY A 215 1.04 6.72 -3.64
C GLY A 215 -0.44 6.88 -3.38
N TYR A 216 -0.94 8.07 -3.56
CA TYR A 216 -2.35 8.44 -3.50
C TYR A 216 -2.96 8.54 -4.90
N ASP A 217 -4.27 8.63 -4.98
CA ASP A 217 -5.01 8.78 -6.23
C ASP A 217 -5.72 10.12 -6.31
N ASP A 218 -5.43 10.92 -7.34
CA ASP A 218 -6.01 12.24 -7.51
C ASP A 218 -7.53 12.20 -7.73
N GLU A 219 -8.04 11.24 -8.51
CA GLU A 219 -9.48 11.12 -8.78
C GLU A 219 -10.28 10.82 -7.51
N ASP A 220 -9.74 9.95 -6.63
CA ASP A 220 -10.37 9.64 -5.35
C ASP A 220 -10.40 10.88 -4.44
N PHE A 221 -9.33 11.68 -4.44
CA PHE A 221 -9.27 12.93 -3.69
C PHE A 221 -10.16 14.02 -4.27
N ASP A 222 -10.18 14.22 -5.59
CA ASP A 222 -11.04 15.20 -6.25
C ASP A 222 -12.53 14.92 -5.96
N ALA A 223 -12.91 13.64 -5.97
CA ALA A 223 -14.24 13.21 -5.59
C ALA A 223 -14.55 13.49 -4.10
N ALA A 224 -13.56 13.28 -3.20
CA ALA A 224 -13.70 13.55 -1.77
C ALA A 224 -13.71 15.06 -1.46
N GLU A 225 -12.98 15.90 -2.21
CA GLU A 225 -13.00 17.35 -2.07
C GLU A 225 -14.39 17.95 -2.32
N ALA A 226 -15.14 17.39 -3.28
CA ALA A 226 -16.52 17.83 -3.53
C ALA A 226 -17.41 17.56 -2.31
N ASP A 227 -17.21 16.39 -1.65
CA ASP A 227 -17.97 16.04 -0.43
C ASP A 227 -17.51 16.91 0.77
N ALA A 228 -16.20 17.11 0.92
CA ALA A 228 -15.65 17.91 2.02
C ALA A 228 -16.12 19.36 1.99
N ARG A 229 -16.27 19.97 0.81
CA ARG A 229 -16.82 21.33 0.64
C ARG A 229 -18.28 21.46 1.03
N ALA A 230 -19.04 20.35 0.99
CA ALA A 230 -20.42 20.34 1.42
C ALA A 230 -20.58 20.31 2.96
N VAL A 231 -19.51 19.97 3.69
CA VAL A 231 -19.49 19.95 5.15
C VAL A 231 -18.88 21.26 5.65
N VAL A 232 -19.73 22.19 6.04
CA VAL A 232 -19.28 23.46 6.65
C VAL A 232 -18.77 23.16 8.06
N LYS A 233 -17.45 23.24 8.25
CA LYS A 233 -16.87 23.19 9.59
C LYS A 233 -17.16 24.49 10.33
N PRO A 234 -17.59 24.45 11.61
CA PRO A 234 -17.73 25.67 12.41
C PRO A 234 -16.41 26.45 12.44
N SER A 235 -16.45 27.75 12.23
CA SER A 235 -15.27 28.62 12.26
C SER A 235 -14.61 28.75 13.64
N CYS A 236 -15.29 28.28 14.70
CA CYS A 236 -14.82 28.29 16.08
C CYS A 236 -14.95 26.88 16.66
N GLY A 237 -13.84 26.21 16.92
CA GLY A 237 -13.78 24.89 17.55
C GLY A 237 -12.34 24.52 17.87
N PRO A 238 -12.12 23.42 18.60
CA PRO A 238 -10.78 22.93 18.88
C PRO A 238 -10.07 22.51 17.59
N LEU A 239 -8.74 22.66 17.58
CA LEU A 239 -7.89 22.11 16.54
C LEU A 239 -8.09 20.58 16.51
N THR A 240 -8.61 20.06 15.42
CA THR A 240 -8.88 18.63 15.25
C THR A 240 -7.70 17.97 14.55
N MET A 241 -6.97 17.13 15.28
CA MET A 241 -5.92 16.25 14.74
C MET A 241 -6.51 14.88 14.46
N LEU A 242 -6.29 14.35 13.27
CA LEU A 242 -6.83 13.06 12.82
C LEU A 242 -5.73 12.04 12.60
N HIS A 243 -5.86 10.86 13.21
CA HIS A 243 -5.20 9.63 12.77
C HIS A 243 -6.23 8.71 12.13
N SER A 244 -6.09 8.43 10.84
CA SER A 244 -7.04 7.57 10.10
C SER A 244 -6.43 6.19 9.83
N GLY A 245 -6.97 5.15 10.45
CA GLY A 245 -6.60 3.74 10.27
C GLY A 245 -6.05 3.06 11.53
N ILE A 246 -5.67 1.80 11.39
CA ILE A 246 -5.35 0.89 12.49
C ILE A 246 -4.20 1.45 13.36
N VAL A 247 -4.39 1.39 14.68
CA VAL A 247 -3.37 1.63 15.69
C VAL A 247 -2.95 0.28 16.27
N TYR A 248 -1.91 -0.30 15.72
CA TYR A 248 -1.37 -1.58 16.21
C TYR A 248 -0.63 -1.38 17.53
N PRO A 249 -0.87 -2.24 18.55
CA PRO A 249 -0.24 -2.07 19.89
C PRO A 249 1.29 -2.10 19.91
N LEU A 250 1.95 -2.73 18.91
CA LEU A 250 3.41 -2.83 18.82
C LEU A 250 4.01 -1.94 17.75
N GLU A 251 3.37 -1.84 16.56
CA GLU A 251 3.90 -1.10 15.42
C GLU A 251 3.52 0.39 15.43
N ARG A 252 2.56 0.76 16.28
CA ARG A 252 2.04 2.13 16.45
C ARG A 252 1.61 2.35 17.89
N ASP A 253 2.48 1.97 18.83
CA ASP A 253 2.22 2.06 20.26
C ASP A 253 1.83 3.48 20.68
N PRO A 254 0.59 3.74 21.12
CA PRO A 254 0.14 5.09 21.46
C PRO A 254 0.53 5.52 22.87
N ARG A 255 1.09 4.63 23.70
CA ARG A 255 1.35 4.93 25.13
C ARG A 255 2.22 6.16 25.35
N PRO A 256 3.36 6.38 24.65
CA PRO A 256 4.14 7.59 24.84
C PRO A 256 3.39 8.87 24.41
N LEU A 257 2.60 8.79 23.34
CA LEU A 257 1.74 9.89 22.92
C LEU A 257 0.67 10.21 23.97
N PHE A 258 0.03 9.19 24.55
CA PHE A 258 -1.00 9.40 25.57
C PHE A 258 -0.40 9.95 26.86
N ALA A 259 0.82 9.54 27.24
CA ALA A 259 1.55 10.13 28.36
C ALA A 259 1.84 11.64 28.11
N ALA A 260 2.27 12.00 26.90
CA ALA A 260 2.50 13.38 26.52
C ALA A 260 1.21 14.23 26.52
N LEU A 261 0.10 13.68 26.02
CA LEU A 261 -1.21 14.34 26.08
C LEU A 261 -1.69 14.56 27.52
N ALA A 262 -1.48 13.58 28.42
CA ALA A 262 -1.83 13.70 29.82
C ALA A 262 -1.03 14.83 30.52
N ALA A 263 0.28 14.92 30.24
CA ALA A 263 1.13 15.99 30.77
C ALA A 263 0.66 17.38 30.29
N LEU A 264 0.36 17.51 28.97
CA LEU A 264 -0.13 18.76 28.37
C LEU A 264 -1.55 19.16 28.83
N LEU A 265 -2.39 18.20 29.18
CA LEU A 265 -3.70 18.45 29.77
C LEU A 265 -3.55 18.91 31.23
N ALA A 266 -2.67 18.25 32.02
CA ALA A 266 -2.45 18.56 33.41
C ALA A 266 -1.84 19.96 33.60
N ASP A 267 -0.95 20.41 32.75
CA ASP A 267 -0.35 21.75 32.81
C ASP A 267 -1.20 22.85 32.15
N GLY A 268 -2.35 22.48 31.55
CA GLY A 268 -3.27 23.41 30.90
C GLY A 268 -2.83 23.89 29.50
N SER A 269 -1.74 23.36 28.95
CA SER A 269 -1.26 23.71 27.62
C SER A 269 -2.20 23.22 26.51
N LEU A 270 -2.81 22.06 26.71
CA LEU A 270 -3.91 21.55 25.88
C LEU A 270 -5.19 21.47 26.73
N THR A 271 -6.29 21.94 26.17
CA THR A 271 -7.61 21.85 26.78
C THR A 271 -8.59 21.28 25.77
N PRO A 272 -9.72 20.68 26.18
CA PRO A 272 -10.76 20.20 25.26
C PRO A 272 -11.33 21.25 24.34
N ALA A 273 -11.28 22.52 24.75
CA ALA A 273 -11.71 23.67 23.93
C ALA A 273 -10.68 24.06 22.86
N ARG A 274 -9.42 23.65 23.03
CA ARG A 274 -8.31 24.01 22.16
C ARG A 274 -7.89 22.90 21.21
N PHE A 275 -7.98 21.60 21.64
CA PHE A 275 -7.42 20.47 20.93
C PHE A 275 -8.28 19.22 21.08
N GLN A 276 -8.39 18.47 19.98
CA GLN A 276 -9.03 17.15 19.92
C GLN A 276 -8.22 16.21 19.03
N LEU A 277 -7.94 14.99 19.51
CA LEU A 277 -7.38 13.90 18.72
C LEU A 277 -8.47 12.91 18.36
N VAL A 278 -8.68 12.69 17.08
CA VAL A 278 -9.62 11.67 16.56
C VAL A 278 -8.83 10.48 16.03
N LEU A 279 -9.08 9.30 16.61
CA LEU A 279 -8.58 8.01 16.16
C LEU A 279 -9.67 7.33 15.32
N ARG A 280 -9.61 7.46 13.99
CA ARG A 280 -10.60 6.88 13.07
C ARG A 280 -10.26 5.44 12.74
N ALA A 281 -11.21 4.52 12.98
CA ALA A 281 -11.08 3.09 12.68
C ALA A 281 -9.79 2.43 13.25
N PRO A 282 -9.45 2.61 14.53
CA PRO A 282 -8.18 2.14 15.08
C PRO A 282 -8.12 0.62 15.28
N VAL A 283 -9.25 -0.10 15.16
CA VAL A 283 -9.45 -1.57 15.30
C VAL A 283 -9.30 -2.08 16.74
N HIS A 284 -8.23 -1.73 17.44
CA HIS A 284 -7.99 -2.20 18.83
C HIS A 284 -8.69 -1.31 19.87
N GLU A 285 -10.01 -1.09 19.71
CA GLU A 285 -10.78 -0.11 20.48
C GLU A 285 -10.74 -0.35 21.99
N ALA A 286 -10.91 -1.62 22.45
CA ALA A 286 -10.88 -1.95 23.86
C ALA A 286 -9.51 -1.62 24.53
N PHE A 287 -8.41 -1.93 23.83
CA PHE A 287 -7.06 -1.61 24.28
C PHE A 287 -6.85 -0.08 24.36
N LEU A 288 -7.33 0.64 23.36
CA LEU A 288 -7.21 2.11 23.34
C LEU A 288 -8.07 2.78 24.39
N ALA A 289 -9.31 2.30 24.61
CA ALA A 289 -10.20 2.81 25.65
C ALA A 289 -9.58 2.63 27.06
N GLU A 290 -9.02 1.44 27.35
CA GLU A 290 -8.30 1.20 28.61
C GLU A 290 -7.13 2.18 28.81
N LEU A 291 -6.37 2.48 27.76
CA LEU A 291 -5.27 3.44 27.85
C LEU A 291 -5.78 4.88 28.02
N ILE A 292 -6.83 5.28 27.30
CA ILE A 292 -7.43 6.62 27.43
C ILE A 292 -7.91 6.86 28.85
N ASP A 293 -8.58 5.87 29.46
CA ASP A 293 -9.03 5.94 30.86
C ASP A 293 -7.81 5.98 31.83
N ARG A 294 -6.80 5.15 31.58
CA ARG A 294 -5.59 5.09 32.42
C ARG A 294 -4.81 6.41 32.47
N TYR A 295 -4.74 7.12 31.34
CA TYR A 295 -4.06 8.40 31.22
C TYR A 295 -4.97 9.61 31.50
N ASP A 296 -6.25 9.39 31.78
CA ASP A 296 -7.27 10.43 32.03
C ASP A 296 -7.34 11.49 30.90
N ILE A 297 -7.29 11.04 29.65
CA ILE A 297 -7.30 11.90 28.45
C ILE A 297 -8.58 11.80 27.62
N GLY A 298 -9.64 11.22 28.19
CA GLY A 298 -10.92 11.04 27.48
C GLY A 298 -11.57 12.35 27.01
N SER A 299 -11.20 13.48 27.64
CA SER A 299 -11.64 14.81 27.20
C SER A 299 -10.93 15.30 25.91
N LEU A 300 -9.74 14.75 25.57
CA LEU A 300 -8.93 15.12 24.40
C LEU A 300 -9.00 14.10 23.27
N VAL A 301 -9.29 12.81 23.54
CA VAL A 301 -9.16 11.72 22.57
C VAL A 301 -10.51 11.08 22.29
N THR A 302 -10.87 10.97 21.03
CA THR A 302 -12.09 10.31 20.56
C THR A 302 -11.75 9.12 19.66
N ILE A 303 -12.30 7.93 19.98
CA ILE A 303 -12.30 6.76 19.10
C ILE A 303 -13.51 6.85 18.20
N ALA A 304 -13.30 6.75 16.87
CA ALA A 304 -14.36 6.91 15.90
C ALA A 304 -14.46 5.70 14.95
N PRO A 305 -15.69 5.26 14.59
CA PRO A 305 -15.91 4.05 13.80
C PRO A 305 -15.37 4.17 12.37
N PRO A 306 -15.22 3.05 11.62
CA PRO A 306 -14.76 3.08 10.24
C PRO A 306 -15.75 3.84 9.32
N LEU A 307 -15.20 4.52 8.33
CA LEU A 307 -15.93 5.20 7.26
C LEU A 307 -15.69 4.52 5.91
N PRO A 308 -16.61 4.65 4.94
CA PRO A 308 -16.31 4.38 3.54
C PRO A 308 -15.09 5.19 3.09
N TYR A 309 -14.27 4.62 2.19
CA TYR A 309 -12.97 5.19 1.81
C TYR A 309 -13.06 6.69 1.39
N ARG A 310 -14.01 7.03 0.51
CA ARG A 310 -14.24 8.41 0.08
C ARG A 310 -14.60 9.35 1.24
N ALA A 311 -15.44 8.91 2.16
CA ALA A 311 -15.80 9.69 3.34
C ALA A 311 -14.59 9.85 4.29
N ALA A 312 -13.73 8.84 4.42
CA ALA A 312 -12.49 8.95 5.18
C ALA A 312 -11.51 9.95 4.57
N LEU A 313 -11.41 10.01 3.23
CA LEU A 313 -10.62 11.06 2.55
C LEU A 313 -11.23 12.45 2.76
N ALA A 314 -12.57 12.59 2.71
CA ALA A 314 -13.25 13.86 2.98
C ALA A 314 -13.02 14.32 4.43
N GLU A 315 -13.07 13.42 5.41
CA GLU A 315 -12.72 13.71 6.81
C GLU A 315 -11.26 14.16 6.94
N MET A 316 -10.34 13.49 6.26
CA MET A 316 -8.91 13.85 6.22
C MET A 316 -8.69 15.26 5.66
N LEU A 317 -9.41 15.61 4.59
CA LEU A 317 -9.41 16.97 4.01
C LEU A 317 -10.05 18.00 4.93
N GLY A 318 -11.01 17.61 5.76
CA GLY A 318 -11.70 18.48 6.74
C GLY A 318 -10.94 18.65 8.07
N ALA A 319 -9.98 17.80 8.39
CA ALA A 319 -9.16 17.91 9.59
C ALA A 319 -8.26 19.16 9.57
N ASP A 320 -7.89 19.69 10.74
CA ASP A 320 -6.94 20.80 10.84
C ASP A 320 -5.50 20.31 10.76
N ALA A 321 -5.25 19.10 11.30
CA ALA A 321 -3.96 18.46 11.34
C ALA A 321 -4.08 16.93 11.20
N LEU A 322 -2.99 16.30 10.80
CA LEU A 322 -2.91 14.85 10.64
C LEU A 322 -1.80 14.27 11.54
N LEU A 323 -2.01 13.07 12.03
CA LEU A 323 -1.07 12.35 12.87
C LEU A 323 -0.62 11.04 12.22
N LEU A 324 0.69 10.85 12.05
CA LEU A 324 1.28 9.61 11.58
C LEU A 324 2.01 8.91 12.73
N LEU A 325 1.78 7.60 12.90
CA LEU A 325 2.43 6.76 13.90
C LEU A 325 3.16 5.61 13.20
N GLN A 326 4.46 5.39 13.52
CA GLN A 326 5.24 4.26 13.02
C GLN A 326 6.41 3.94 13.98
N ALA A 327 6.42 2.76 14.57
CA ALA A 327 7.46 2.34 15.52
C ALA A 327 8.74 1.84 14.83
N ALA A 328 9.84 1.74 15.57
CA ALA A 328 11.16 1.34 15.11
C ALA A 328 11.23 -0.08 14.49
N ASN A 329 10.34 -0.99 14.93
CA ASN A 329 10.25 -2.33 14.34
C ASN A 329 9.73 -2.34 12.88
N CYS A 330 9.31 -1.18 12.36
CA CYS A 330 8.85 -0.97 10.99
C CYS A 330 9.74 0.02 10.21
N ASN A 331 11.02 0.17 10.58
CA ASN A 331 11.93 1.17 10.00
C ASN A 331 12.14 1.02 8.49
N GLU A 332 12.01 -0.17 7.93
CA GLU A 332 12.11 -0.42 6.48
C GLU A 332 10.78 -0.24 5.74
N GLN A 333 9.74 0.26 6.42
CA GLN A 333 8.41 0.45 5.86
C GLN A 333 8.02 1.93 5.85
N VAL A 334 7.20 2.33 4.87
CA VAL A 334 6.55 3.63 4.82
C VAL A 334 5.04 3.41 4.70
N PRO A 335 4.24 3.86 5.68
CA PRO A 335 2.80 3.67 5.67
C PRO A 335 2.17 4.32 4.44
N ALA A 336 1.30 3.61 3.73
CA ALA A 336 0.63 4.14 2.54
C ALA A 336 -0.16 5.44 2.81
N LYS A 337 -0.66 5.59 4.04
CA LYS A 337 -1.36 6.80 4.49
C LYS A 337 -0.49 8.08 4.48
N LEU A 338 0.84 7.96 4.55
CA LEU A 338 1.71 9.13 4.41
C LEU A 338 1.45 9.86 3.09
N TYR A 339 1.33 9.12 2.00
CA TYR A 339 1.09 9.71 0.67
C TYR A 339 -0.28 10.39 0.59
N GLU A 340 -1.31 9.79 1.21
CA GLU A 340 -2.64 10.40 1.33
C GLU A 340 -2.60 11.67 2.19
N TYR A 341 -1.86 11.66 3.29
CA TYR A 341 -1.67 12.82 4.16
C TYR A 341 -0.92 13.97 3.45
N LEU A 342 0.10 13.64 2.67
CA LEU A 342 0.79 14.63 1.84
C LEU A 342 -0.18 15.25 0.81
N ARG A 343 -1.05 14.43 0.16
CA ARG A 343 -2.06 14.94 -0.80
C ARG A 343 -3.11 15.81 -0.12
N ALA A 344 -3.55 15.45 1.07
CA ALA A 344 -4.51 16.24 1.84
C ALA A 344 -4.01 17.65 2.16
N ASN A 345 -2.68 17.85 2.12
CA ASN A 345 -2.05 19.16 2.30
C ASN A 345 -2.43 19.85 3.62
N LYS A 346 -2.42 19.07 4.69
CA LYS A 346 -2.67 19.54 6.06
C LYS A 346 -1.38 19.48 6.88
N PRO A 347 -1.25 20.32 7.94
CA PRO A 347 -0.21 20.14 8.92
C PRO A 347 -0.09 18.67 9.37
N LEU A 348 1.12 18.12 9.36
CA LEU A 348 1.38 16.71 9.68
C LEU A 348 2.36 16.60 10.85
N LEU A 349 1.94 16.00 11.95
CA LEU A 349 2.85 15.53 13.00
C LEU A 349 3.16 14.06 12.75
N ALA A 350 4.45 13.71 12.63
CA ALA A 350 4.87 12.32 12.45
C ALA A 350 5.67 11.83 13.66
N LEU A 351 5.13 10.83 14.35
CA LEU A 351 5.80 10.16 15.47
C LEU A 351 6.39 8.85 14.96
N THR A 352 7.71 8.83 14.75
CA THR A 352 8.42 7.70 14.14
C THR A 352 9.89 7.69 14.52
N ASP A 353 10.57 6.56 14.32
CA ASP A 353 12.00 6.43 14.61
C ASP A 353 12.84 7.29 13.65
N PRO A 354 13.78 8.10 14.16
CA PRO A 354 14.71 8.89 13.35
C PRO A 354 15.54 8.09 12.34
N GLN A 355 15.77 6.80 12.56
CA GLN A 355 16.51 5.92 11.66
C GLN A 355 15.63 5.27 10.58
N GLY A 356 14.31 5.47 10.64
CA GLY A 356 13.34 4.84 9.76
C GLY A 356 13.18 5.54 8.40
N ASP A 357 12.75 4.75 7.42
CA ASP A 357 12.40 5.26 6.07
C ASP A 357 11.22 6.26 6.15
N THR A 358 10.31 6.10 7.11
CA THR A 358 9.18 7.02 7.31
C THR A 358 9.68 8.40 7.73
N TRP A 359 10.61 8.49 8.67
CA TRP A 359 11.25 9.75 9.06
C TRP A 359 11.90 10.43 7.86
N THR A 360 12.70 9.66 7.13
CA THR A 360 13.40 10.16 5.94
C THR A 360 12.42 10.67 4.87
N ALA A 361 11.32 9.95 4.63
CA ALA A 361 10.30 10.33 3.66
C ALA A 361 9.55 11.61 4.05
N VAL A 362 9.21 11.78 5.33
CA VAL A 362 8.55 12.99 5.85
C VAL A 362 9.48 14.20 5.73
N ARG A 363 10.76 14.05 6.09
CA ARG A 363 11.76 15.10 5.95
C ARG A 363 12.02 15.47 4.48
N ALA A 364 12.11 14.49 3.59
CA ALA A 364 12.25 14.69 2.16
C ALA A 364 11.04 15.43 1.55
N ALA A 365 9.85 15.30 2.19
CA ALA A 365 8.68 16.08 1.82
C ALA A 365 8.70 17.54 2.33
N GLY A 366 9.75 17.97 3.02
CA GLY A 366 9.88 19.33 3.56
C GLY A 366 9.13 19.54 4.88
N ILE A 367 8.80 18.47 5.60
CA ILE A 367 8.09 18.51 6.88
C ILE A 367 9.09 18.16 7.98
N ASP A 368 9.21 19.04 8.97
CA ASP A 368 10.12 18.90 10.12
C ASP A 368 9.41 18.73 11.47
N THR A 369 8.09 18.62 11.47
CA THR A 369 7.25 18.34 12.64
C THR A 369 7.26 16.84 12.95
N LEU A 370 8.34 16.37 13.57
CA LEU A 370 8.62 14.97 13.88
C LEU A 370 9.08 14.79 15.32
N ALA A 371 8.77 13.63 15.90
CA ALA A 371 9.37 13.17 17.15
C ALA A 371 9.51 11.64 17.16
N PRO A 372 10.45 11.06 17.95
CA PRO A 372 10.50 9.62 18.19
C PRO A 372 9.20 9.14 18.85
N LEU A 373 8.62 8.04 18.32
CA LEU A 373 7.35 7.52 18.84
C LEU A 373 7.46 6.95 20.27
N ASP A 374 8.65 6.54 20.69
CA ASP A 374 8.94 5.91 21.98
C ASP A 374 9.41 6.91 23.07
N ASP A 375 9.49 8.21 22.76
CA ASP A 375 9.94 9.27 23.68
C ASP A 375 8.78 10.23 24.00
N ALA A 376 8.14 10.05 25.15
CA ALA A 376 7.02 10.87 25.58
C ALA A 376 7.41 12.35 25.77
N ALA A 377 8.63 12.65 26.25
CA ALA A 377 9.07 14.02 26.46
C ALA A 377 9.34 14.75 25.12
N ALA A 378 9.94 14.05 24.17
CA ALA A 378 10.10 14.57 22.80
C ALA A 378 8.75 14.80 22.12
N ILE A 379 7.78 13.89 22.31
CA ILE A 379 6.41 14.02 21.78
C ILE A 379 5.71 15.23 22.41
N GLU A 380 5.83 15.42 23.74
CA GLU A 380 5.25 16.57 24.44
C GLU A 380 5.76 17.89 23.87
N ALA A 381 7.08 18.03 23.74
CA ALA A 381 7.72 19.22 23.16
C ALA A 381 7.28 19.45 21.70
N ALA A 382 7.22 18.38 20.89
CA ALA A 382 6.78 18.44 19.50
C ALA A 382 5.29 18.84 19.39
N LEU A 383 4.40 18.27 20.21
CA LEU A 383 2.97 18.62 20.24
C LEU A 383 2.77 20.10 20.61
N ARG A 384 3.47 20.59 21.63
CA ARG A 384 3.39 21.98 22.08
C ARG A 384 3.73 22.96 20.94
N THR A 385 4.83 22.70 20.24
CA THR A 385 5.28 23.48 19.09
C THR A 385 4.33 23.33 17.91
N PHE A 386 3.94 22.11 17.58
CA PHE A 386 3.09 21.81 16.44
C PHE A 386 1.70 22.44 16.53
N VAL A 387 1.05 22.36 17.70
CA VAL A 387 -0.28 22.96 17.90
C VAL A 387 -0.20 24.47 17.72
N ALA A 388 0.82 25.12 18.29
CA ALA A 388 1.02 26.56 18.10
C ALA A 388 1.25 26.94 16.63
N GLN A 389 2.05 26.18 15.90
CA GLN A 389 2.29 26.37 14.48
C GLN A 389 1.02 26.14 13.63
N ALA A 390 0.24 25.12 13.95
CA ALA A 390 -1.00 24.80 13.24
C ALA A 390 -2.07 25.87 13.45
N GLU A 391 -2.22 26.37 14.68
CA GLU A 391 -3.11 27.49 15.02
C GLU A 391 -2.69 28.80 14.32
N ALA A 392 -1.39 29.07 14.24
CA ALA A 392 -0.84 30.23 13.55
C ALA A 392 -0.82 30.09 12.01
N GLY A 393 -1.13 28.90 11.47
CA GLY A 393 -1.04 28.63 10.04
C GLY A 393 0.40 28.62 9.49
N THR A 394 1.39 28.40 10.36
CA THR A 394 2.82 28.38 10.02
C THR A 394 3.45 27.01 9.98
N ALA A 395 2.67 25.95 10.26
CA ALA A 395 3.15 24.58 10.18
C ALA A 395 3.60 24.24 8.75
N PRO A 396 4.75 23.53 8.60
CA PRO A 396 5.28 23.20 7.28
C PRO A 396 4.36 22.28 6.50
N LEU A 397 4.21 22.57 5.19
CA LEU A 397 3.44 21.76 4.25
C LEU A 397 4.33 21.30 3.12
N ALA A 398 4.08 20.09 2.62
CA ALA A 398 4.82 19.56 1.48
C ALA A 398 4.61 20.41 0.22
N PRO A 399 5.68 20.80 -0.51
CA PRO A 399 5.55 21.55 -1.76
C PRO A 399 4.73 20.81 -2.82
N ALA A 400 3.97 21.54 -3.63
CA ALA A 400 3.11 20.93 -4.66
C ALA A 400 3.83 19.98 -5.63
N PRO A 401 5.08 20.25 -6.10
CA PRO A 401 5.82 19.30 -6.94
C PRO A 401 6.10 17.97 -6.23
N VAL A 402 6.45 18.01 -4.92
CA VAL A 402 6.70 16.82 -4.11
C VAL A 402 5.40 16.02 -3.95
N ARG A 403 4.30 16.67 -3.60
CA ARG A 403 2.99 15.98 -3.52
C ARG A 403 2.65 15.27 -4.82
N ARG A 404 2.72 15.98 -5.97
CA ARG A 404 2.40 15.40 -7.28
C ARG A 404 3.28 14.22 -7.67
N SER A 405 4.54 14.20 -7.24
CA SER A 405 5.43 13.06 -7.53
C SER A 405 4.96 11.76 -6.88
N HIS A 406 4.15 11.83 -5.83
CA HIS A 406 3.58 10.67 -5.14
C HIS A 406 2.20 10.24 -5.67
N ALA A 407 1.67 10.90 -6.71
CA ALA A 407 0.44 10.45 -7.36
C ALA A 407 0.60 9.05 -7.99
N ARG A 408 -0.42 8.21 -7.94
CA ARG A 408 -0.41 6.87 -8.57
C ARG A 408 -0.23 6.94 -10.08
N SER A 409 -0.70 8.02 -10.72
CA SER A 409 -0.41 8.30 -12.12
C SER A 409 1.09 8.45 -12.39
N ALA A 410 1.82 9.21 -11.55
CA ALA A 410 3.27 9.34 -11.65
C ALA A 410 4.00 8.02 -11.38
N ARG A 411 3.55 7.22 -10.40
CA ARG A 411 4.10 5.88 -10.14
C ARG A 411 3.84 4.91 -11.30
N THR A 412 2.70 5.07 -11.99
CA THR A 412 2.39 4.27 -13.19
C THR A 412 3.32 4.60 -14.35
N LEU A 413 3.70 5.86 -14.54
CA LEU A 413 4.71 6.24 -15.53
C LEU A 413 6.06 5.56 -15.25
N GLN A 414 6.49 5.50 -13.99
CA GLN A 414 7.70 4.77 -13.59
C GLN A 414 7.60 3.28 -13.90
N LEU A 415 6.44 2.66 -13.62
CA LEU A 415 6.20 1.25 -13.93
C LEU A 415 6.18 0.98 -15.43
N ALA A 416 5.57 1.84 -16.22
CA ALA A 416 5.53 1.74 -17.69
C ALA A 416 6.94 1.85 -18.29
N ALA A 417 7.74 2.80 -17.84
CA ALA A 417 9.14 2.94 -18.26
C ALA A 417 9.97 1.70 -17.89
N LEU A 418 9.73 1.10 -16.71
CA LEU A 418 10.35 -0.16 -16.30
C LEU A 418 9.95 -1.31 -17.24
N PHE A 419 8.69 -1.39 -17.63
CA PHE A 419 8.20 -2.39 -18.57
C PHE A 419 8.85 -2.23 -19.94
N ASP A 420 8.97 -1.00 -20.44
CA ASP A 420 9.63 -0.70 -21.72
C ASP A 420 11.10 -1.14 -21.70
N ALA A 421 11.83 -0.86 -20.62
CA ALA A 421 13.22 -1.28 -20.46
C ALA A 421 13.35 -2.81 -20.48
N VAL A 422 12.49 -3.52 -19.72
CA VAL A 422 12.49 -5.00 -19.68
C VAL A 422 12.24 -5.61 -21.05
N VAL A 423 11.27 -5.08 -21.81
CA VAL A 423 10.96 -5.59 -23.13
C VAL A 423 12.08 -5.29 -24.15
N ALA A 424 12.70 -4.11 -24.08
CA ALA A 424 13.81 -3.74 -24.92
C ALA A 424 15.02 -4.67 -24.69
N GLU A 425 15.40 -4.91 -23.43
CA GLU A 425 16.48 -5.83 -23.06
C GLU A 425 16.21 -7.27 -23.54
N THR A 426 14.97 -7.74 -23.38
CA THR A 426 14.58 -9.10 -23.81
C THR A 426 14.67 -9.27 -25.34
N ARG A 427 14.40 -8.21 -26.12
CA ARG A 427 14.51 -8.22 -27.58
C ARG A 427 15.96 -8.17 -28.05
N GLN A 428 16.85 -7.55 -27.29
CA GLN A 428 18.28 -7.43 -27.61
C GLN A 428 19.10 -8.65 -27.17
N ALA A 429 18.60 -9.44 -26.18
CA ALA A 429 19.28 -10.64 -25.76
C ALA A 429 19.39 -11.63 -26.94
N PRO A 430 20.62 -12.10 -27.28
CA PRO A 430 20.79 -13.06 -28.35
C PRO A 430 19.95 -14.29 -28.04
N LYS A 431 19.11 -14.71 -28.98
CA LYS A 431 18.36 -15.99 -28.88
C LYS A 431 19.41 -17.07 -28.69
N SER A 432 19.62 -17.53 -27.45
CA SER A 432 20.47 -18.68 -27.19
C SER A 432 19.93 -19.80 -28.09
N SER A 433 20.75 -20.22 -29.05
CA SER A 433 20.48 -21.40 -29.88
C SER A 433 20.33 -22.58 -28.90
N LYS A 434 19.08 -22.99 -28.64
CA LYS A 434 18.85 -24.32 -28.11
C LYS A 434 19.42 -25.26 -29.15
N ALA A 435 20.62 -25.75 -28.95
CA ALA A 435 21.11 -26.94 -29.62
C ALA A 435 20.16 -28.12 -29.29
N PRO A 436 19.89 -28.98 -30.27
CA PRO A 436 18.92 -30.05 -30.21
C PRO A 436 19.19 -31.05 -29.09
#